data_6afabf02958edf0978e08b8447ba9c06
#
_entry.id   6afabf02958edf0978e08b8447ba9c06
#
_cell.length_a   1.000
_cell.length_b   1.000
_cell.length_c   1.000
_cell.angle_alpha   90.00
_cell.angle_beta   90.00
_cell.angle_gamma   90.00
#
_symmetry.space_group_name_H-M   'P 1'
#
loop_
_entity.id
_entity.type
_entity.pdbx_description
1 polymer ?
#
loop_
_entity_poly.entity_id
_entity_poly.type
_entity_poly.pdbx_seq_one_letter_code
_entity_poly.pdbx_strand_id
1 'polypeptide(L)'
;MPTKDPILHAQQKADWYQKNKQLTKDRALASKRRTQDEFKERKLKRANIGCEYCGYVGHPDEFDYHHPPGSIKISSVADMVGRGSRQAIIEEENKCDFICRNCHTNVHYPNYPFH
;
A
#
# COMPACT_ATOMS: atom_id res chain seq x y z
N MET A 1 -7.02 -44.17 -8.62
CA MET A 1 -7.80 -44.54 -7.42
C MET A 1 -7.37 -43.74 -6.23
N PRO A 2 -8.32 -43.22 -5.47
CA PRO A 2 -7.92 -42.61 -4.20
C PRO A 2 -7.33 -43.70 -3.29
N THR A 3 -6.19 -43.40 -2.71
CA THR A 3 -5.55 -44.32 -1.81
C THR A 3 -6.29 -44.35 -0.46
N LYS A 4 -6.49 -45.56 0.06
CA LYS A 4 -7.14 -45.79 1.36
C LYS A 4 -6.12 -45.89 2.50
N ASP A 5 -4.83 -45.85 2.18
CA ASP A 5 -3.76 -45.89 3.17
C ASP A 5 -3.57 -44.49 3.77
N PRO A 6 -3.83 -44.31 5.07
CA PRO A 6 -3.71 -42.98 5.69
C PRO A 6 -2.27 -42.48 5.72
N ILE A 7 -1.27 -43.35 5.78
CA ILE A 7 0.13 -42.94 5.79
C ILE A 7 0.54 -42.41 4.41
N LEU A 8 0.18 -43.13 3.36
CA LEU A 8 0.47 -42.72 1.99
C LEU A 8 -0.29 -41.46 1.63
N HIS A 9 -1.52 -41.32 2.07
CA HIS A 9 -2.31 -40.09 1.86
C HIS A 9 -1.66 -38.89 2.53
N ALA A 10 -1.18 -39.03 3.77
CA ALA A 10 -0.48 -37.99 4.49
C ALA A 10 0.82 -37.59 3.79
N GLN A 11 1.57 -38.54 3.25
CA GLN A 11 2.79 -38.28 2.48
C GLN A 11 2.49 -37.53 1.18
N GLN A 12 1.45 -37.92 0.47
CA GLN A 12 1.01 -37.22 -0.75
C GLN A 12 0.62 -35.77 -0.47
N LYS A 13 -0.07 -35.55 0.62
CA LYS A 13 -0.46 -34.20 1.06
C LYS A 13 0.75 -33.36 1.43
N ALA A 14 1.71 -33.90 2.14
CA ALA A 14 2.95 -33.24 2.50
C ALA A 14 3.77 -32.90 1.26
N ASP A 15 3.89 -33.82 0.30
CA ASP A 15 4.60 -33.60 -0.95
C ASP A 15 3.96 -32.47 -1.78
N TRP A 16 2.63 -32.51 -1.89
CA TRP A 16 1.89 -31.45 -2.58
C TRP A 16 2.16 -30.07 -1.96
N TYR A 17 2.10 -30.00 -0.63
CA TYR A 17 2.37 -28.76 0.11
C TYR A 17 3.79 -28.25 -0.15
N GLN A 18 4.79 -29.14 -0.09
CA GLN A 18 6.19 -28.75 -0.33
C GLN A 18 6.40 -28.27 -1.77
N LYS A 19 5.79 -28.92 -2.75
CA LYS A 19 5.89 -28.52 -4.15
C LYS A 19 5.22 -27.18 -4.44
N ASN A 20 4.11 -26.89 -3.76
CA ASN A 20 3.32 -25.69 -4.03
C ASN A 20 3.62 -24.51 -3.10
N LYS A 21 4.38 -24.75 -2.04
CA LYS A 21 4.76 -23.72 -1.06
C LYS A 21 5.50 -22.57 -1.71
N GLN A 22 6.51 -22.86 -2.53
CA GLN A 22 7.29 -21.85 -3.22
C GLN A 22 6.45 -21.10 -4.25
N LEU A 23 5.63 -21.81 -5.02
CA LEU A 23 4.74 -21.19 -5.99
C LEU A 23 3.75 -20.23 -5.32
N THR A 24 3.19 -20.62 -4.17
CA THR A 24 2.28 -19.78 -3.39
C THR A 24 2.98 -18.52 -2.90
N LYS A 25 4.20 -18.67 -2.39
CA LYS A 25 5.02 -17.52 -1.96
C LYS A 25 5.34 -16.59 -3.11
N ASP A 26 5.70 -17.14 -4.28
CA ASP A 26 6.03 -16.36 -5.47
C ASP A 26 4.83 -15.57 -5.98
N ARG A 27 3.65 -16.18 -5.96
CA ARG A 27 2.39 -15.51 -6.35
C ARG A 27 2.04 -14.37 -5.39
N ALA A 28 2.19 -14.60 -4.09
CA ALA A 28 1.93 -13.58 -3.07
C ALA A 28 2.89 -12.40 -3.22
N LEU A 29 4.17 -12.69 -3.46
CA LEU A 29 5.19 -11.65 -3.68
C LEU A 29 4.93 -10.85 -4.95
N ALA A 30 4.55 -11.52 -6.05
CA ALA A 30 4.22 -10.86 -7.31
C ALA A 30 3.00 -9.96 -7.17
N SER A 31 1.98 -10.41 -6.44
CA SER A 31 0.78 -9.61 -6.16
C SER A 31 1.12 -8.37 -5.33
N LYS A 32 1.96 -8.53 -4.31
CA LYS A 32 2.42 -7.42 -3.47
C LYS A 32 3.21 -6.38 -4.27
N ARG A 33 4.12 -6.84 -5.14
CA ARG A 33 4.89 -5.95 -6.03
C ARG A 33 3.98 -5.17 -6.96
N ARG A 34 2.98 -5.82 -7.55
CA ARG A 34 2.01 -5.18 -8.42
C ARG A 34 1.25 -4.08 -7.69
N THR A 35 0.80 -4.36 -6.47
CA THR A 35 0.10 -3.38 -5.63
C THR A 35 0.99 -2.19 -5.33
N GLN A 36 2.26 -2.42 -4.98
CA GLN A 36 3.24 -1.36 -4.73
C GLN A 36 3.51 -0.52 -5.97
N ASP A 37 3.66 -1.14 -7.13
CA ASP A 37 3.92 -0.45 -8.39
C ASP A 37 2.73 0.41 -8.80
N GLU A 38 1.51 -0.08 -8.67
CA GLU A 38 0.29 0.68 -8.93
C GLU A 38 0.18 1.88 -7.99
N PHE A 39 0.52 1.71 -6.72
CA PHE A 39 0.54 2.80 -5.74
C PHE A 39 1.55 3.88 -6.14
N LYS A 40 2.78 3.49 -6.49
CA LYS A 40 3.82 4.42 -6.93
C LYS A 40 3.39 5.19 -8.18
N GLU A 41 2.75 4.52 -9.11
CA GLU A 41 2.26 5.13 -10.34
C GLU A 41 1.18 6.18 -10.07
N ARG A 42 0.23 5.87 -9.18
CA ARG A 42 -0.80 6.83 -8.77
C ARG A 42 -0.17 8.03 -8.06
N LYS A 43 0.79 7.78 -7.19
CA LYS A 43 1.50 8.84 -6.47
C LYS A 43 2.27 9.76 -7.43
N LEU A 44 2.91 9.18 -8.43
CA LEU A 44 3.60 9.95 -9.48
C LEU A 44 2.64 10.85 -10.24
N LYS A 45 1.48 10.35 -10.63
CA LYS A 45 0.46 11.14 -11.32
C LYS A 45 -0.02 12.31 -10.47
N ARG A 46 -0.27 12.07 -9.20
CA ARG A 46 -0.68 13.15 -8.26
C ARG A 46 0.43 14.18 -8.05
N ALA A 47 1.69 13.73 -7.94
CA ALA A 47 2.83 14.63 -7.80
C ALA A 47 3.00 15.55 -9.01
N ASN A 48 2.67 15.07 -10.21
CA ASN A 48 2.69 15.87 -11.43
C ASN A 48 1.56 16.90 -11.49
N ILE A 49 0.44 16.65 -10.82
CA ILE A 49 -0.65 17.63 -10.66
C ILE A 49 -0.26 18.65 -9.61
N GLY A 50 0.35 18.22 -8.51
CA GLY A 50 0.89 19.07 -7.47
C GLY A 50 0.16 18.97 -6.14
N CYS A 51 0.70 19.68 -5.17
CA CYS A 51 0.17 19.77 -3.82
C CYS A 51 -1.24 20.40 -3.85
N GLU A 52 -2.20 19.78 -3.18
CA GLU A 52 -3.57 20.29 -3.12
C GLU A 52 -3.68 21.63 -2.38
N TYR A 53 -2.72 21.95 -1.50
CA TYR A 53 -2.76 23.17 -0.71
C TYR A 53 -1.96 24.33 -1.32
N CYS A 54 -0.77 24.07 -1.89
CA CYS A 54 0.09 25.13 -2.40
C CYS A 54 0.44 25.01 -3.89
N GLY A 55 0.06 23.92 -4.53
CA GLY A 55 0.31 23.70 -5.96
C GLY A 55 1.73 23.28 -6.33
N TYR A 56 2.58 23.02 -5.34
CA TYR A 56 3.96 22.59 -5.59
C TYR A 56 3.99 21.30 -6.40
N VAL A 57 4.79 21.26 -7.45
CA VAL A 57 5.01 20.10 -8.30
C VAL A 57 6.45 19.63 -8.08
N GLY A 58 6.64 18.35 -7.82
CA GLY A 58 7.97 17.81 -7.56
C GLY A 58 8.00 16.30 -7.60
N HIS A 59 9.05 15.73 -7.00
CA HIS A 59 9.22 14.28 -6.92
C HIS A 59 8.17 13.65 -5.99
N PRO A 60 7.63 12.46 -6.32
CA PRO A 60 6.61 11.81 -5.48
C PRO A 60 7.00 11.68 -4.01
N ASP A 61 8.28 11.48 -3.69
CA ASP A 61 8.76 11.34 -2.31
C ASP A 61 8.66 12.62 -1.49
N GLU A 62 8.39 13.75 -2.13
CA GLU A 62 8.20 15.05 -1.47
C GLU A 62 6.77 15.29 -1.01
N PHE A 63 5.87 14.32 -1.24
CA PHE A 63 4.46 14.42 -0.93
C PHE A 63 4.03 13.38 0.08
N ASP A 64 3.01 13.71 0.85
CA ASP A 64 2.42 12.83 1.85
C ASP A 64 0.90 12.75 1.66
N TYR A 65 0.32 11.61 2.04
CA TYR A 65 -1.13 11.44 2.14
C TYR A 65 -1.54 11.85 3.55
N HIS A 66 -2.28 12.94 3.65
CA HIS A 66 -2.74 13.49 4.92
C HIS A 66 -4.23 13.25 5.11
N HIS A 67 -4.60 12.59 6.22
CA HIS A 67 -6.00 12.43 6.59
C HIS A 67 -6.51 13.74 7.20
N PRO A 68 -7.49 14.41 6.56
CA PRO A 68 -8.01 15.65 7.11
C PRO A 68 -8.75 15.40 8.42
N PRO A 69 -8.86 16.43 9.30
CA PRO A 69 -9.64 16.31 10.53
C PRO A 69 -11.09 15.91 10.24
N GLY A 70 -11.62 14.99 11.03
CA GLY A 70 -12.98 14.48 10.86
C GLY A 70 -13.12 13.30 9.90
N SER A 71 -12.09 12.93 9.17
CA SER A 71 -12.09 11.72 8.35
C SER A 71 -11.92 10.48 9.24
N ILE A 72 -12.49 9.36 8.78
CA ILE A 72 -12.34 8.08 9.48
C ILE A 72 -11.09 7.40 8.94
N LYS A 73 -10.00 7.46 9.72
CA LYS A 73 -8.74 6.81 9.36
C LYS A 73 -8.76 5.35 9.81
N ILE A 74 -8.62 4.42 8.86
CA ILE A 74 -8.47 2.99 9.16
C ILE A 74 -7.01 2.69 9.48
N SER A 75 -6.09 3.19 8.64
CA SER A 75 -4.66 2.99 8.79
C SER A 75 -3.93 4.02 7.93
N SER A 76 -2.62 4.18 8.11
CA SER A 76 -1.86 5.01 7.18
C SER A 76 -1.83 4.32 5.81
N VAL A 77 -1.82 5.13 4.74
CA VAL A 77 -1.78 4.59 3.38
C VAL A 77 -0.52 3.73 3.18
N ALA A 78 0.62 4.17 3.72
CA ALA A 78 1.87 3.43 3.62
C ALA A 78 1.78 2.04 4.26
N ASP A 79 1.12 1.90 5.41
CA ASP A 79 0.90 0.61 6.05
C ASP A 79 -0.01 -0.28 5.22
N MET A 80 -1.04 0.28 4.62
CA MET A 80 -2.02 -0.47 3.82
C MET A 80 -1.42 -1.03 2.53
N VAL A 81 -0.46 -0.34 1.93
CA VAL A 81 0.24 -0.82 0.73
C VAL A 81 0.94 -2.16 1.00
N GLY A 82 1.41 -2.36 2.23
CA GLY A 82 2.05 -3.62 2.61
C GLY A 82 1.09 -4.74 3.01
N ARG A 83 -0.16 -4.43 3.37
CA ARG A 83 -1.09 -5.38 4.00
C ARG A 83 -2.50 -5.36 3.45
N GLY A 84 -2.92 -4.25 2.87
CA GLY A 84 -4.29 -4.07 2.44
C GLY A 84 -4.57 -4.63 1.06
N SER A 85 -5.85 -4.81 0.75
CA SER A 85 -6.29 -5.09 -0.60
C SER A 85 -6.14 -3.83 -1.46
N ARG A 86 -6.03 -4.02 -2.78
CA ARG A 86 -5.96 -2.93 -3.75
C ARG A 86 -7.11 -1.93 -3.57
N GLN A 87 -8.32 -2.42 -3.43
CA GLN A 87 -9.51 -1.57 -3.27
C GLN A 87 -9.46 -0.77 -1.97
N ALA A 88 -9.07 -1.40 -0.86
CA ALA A 88 -8.95 -0.72 0.42
C ALA A 88 -7.90 0.39 0.39
N ILE A 89 -6.77 0.15 -0.29
CA ILE A 89 -5.70 1.15 -0.45
C ILE A 89 -6.23 2.37 -1.23
N ILE A 90 -6.92 2.14 -2.34
CA ILE A 90 -7.48 3.22 -3.17
C ILE A 90 -8.51 4.02 -2.38
N GLU A 91 -9.38 3.36 -1.63
CA GLU A 91 -10.37 4.02 -0.80
C GLU A 91 -9.72 4.89 0.28
N GLU A 92 -8.65 4.39 0.90
CA GLU A 92 -7.93 5.16 1.92
C GLU A 92 -7.19 6.34 1.32
N GLU A 93 -6.58 6.19 0.14
CA GLU A 93 -5.96 7.30 -0.60
C GLU A 93 -6.97 8.40 -0.91
N ASN A 94 -8.19 8.03 -1.28
CA ASN A 94 -9.25 8.98 -1.64
C ASN A 94 -9.77 9.78 -0.44
N LYS A 95 -9.56 9.30 0.78
CA LYS A 95 -9.89 10.04 1.99
C LYS A 95 -8.83 11.10 2.34
N CYS A 96 -7.64 11.00 1.74
CA CYS A 96 -6.49 11.83 2.09
C CYS A 96 -6.37 13.04 1.17
N ASP A 97 -5.84 14.13 1.70
CA ASP A 97 -5.30 15.23 0.92
C ASP A 97 -3.86 14.88 0.53
N PHE A 98 -3.53 15.09 -0.73
CA PHE A 98 -2.19 14.88 -1.26
C PHE A 98 -1.42 16.19 -1.20
N ILE A 99 -0.53 16.31 -0.23
CA ILE A 99 0.15 17.56 0.08
C ILE A 99 1.66 17.37 0.18
N CYS A 100 2.42 18.43 -0.13
CA CYS A 100 3.86 18.39 0.02
C CYS A 100 4.25 18.39 1.51
N ARG A 101 5.49 17.98 1.78
CA ARG A 101 5.99 17.91 3.17
C ARG A 101 5.92 19.23 3.90
N ASN A 102 6.17 20.34 3.21
CA ASN A 102 6.06 21.67 3.81
C ASN A 102 4.63 21.96 4.28
N CYS A 103 3.63 21.71 3.43
CA CYS A 103 2.24 21.88 3.82
C CYS A 103 1.83 20.92 4.92
N HIS A 104 2.31 19.68 4.88
CA HIS A 104 2.05 18.69 5.91
C HIS A 104 2.63 19.13 7.27
N THR A 105 3.85 19.67 7.25
CA THR A 105 4.47 20.25 8.44
C THR A 105 3.66 21.42 8.96
N ASN A 106 3.18 22.31 8.08
CA ASN A 106 2.35 23.45 8.45
C ASN A 106 1.04 23.05 9.11
N VAL A 107 0.42 21.97 8.66
CA VAL A 107 -0.83 21.46 9.25
C VAL A 107 -0.61 21.03 10.70
N HIS A 108 0.48 20.32 10.97
CA HIS A 108 0.79 19.81 12.31
C HIS A 108 1.49 20.84 13.21
N TYR A 109 2.27 21.74 12.59
CA TYR A 109 3.08 22.74 13.30
C TYR A 109 2.95 24.11 12.61
N PRO A 110 1.79 24.80 12.79
CA PRO A 110 1.54 26.06 12.06
C PRO A 110 2.55 27.16 12.31
N ASN A 111 3.23 27.13 13.46
CA ASN A 111 4.23 28.13 13.86
C ASN A 111 5.66 27.66 13.65
N TYR A 112 5.87 26.56 12.88
CA TYR A 112 7.20 26.04 12.64
C TYR A 112 8.00 27.00 11.76
N PRO A 113 9.24 27.40 12.18
CA PRO A 113 9.94 28.52 11.53
C PRO A 113 10.59 28.19 10.19
N PHE A 114 10.64 26.93 9.78
CA PHE A 114 11.34 26.47 8.56
C PHE A 114 10.38 26.00 7.46
N HIS A 115 9.26 26.64 7.33
CA HIS A 115 8.33 26.31 6.24
C HIS A 115 8.87 26.79 4.89
#